data_92f2d1e597798db2c921934168373cc4
#
_entry.id   92f2d1e597798db2c921934168373cc4
#
_cell.length_a   1.000
_cell.length_b   1.000
_cell.length_c   1.000
_cell.angle_alpha   90.00
_cell.angle_beta   90.00
_cell.angle_gamma   90.00
#
_symmetry.space_group_name_H-M   'P 1'
#
loop_
_entity.id
_entity.type
_entity.pdbx_description
1 polymer ?
#
loop_
_entity_poly.entity_id
_entity_poly.type
_entity_poly.pdbx_seq_one_letter_code
_entity_poly.pdbx_strand_id
1 'polypeptide(L)'
;AAETVTIENGSQGMKRNDIIAAHYHRDSTSGIETVKLTVLKGSPDATAAADPTIPSGKILSGAVDAYMPLWRIPLDGITVGTPVRLFNPKGGLWDSVTKTLIKSQYGTVTGVKSGKIAQISIDWKSANPDPWGSGQFGTIPEGWRPAVVTHGTWSGRDGGSQRDFILETNGNFRYANYGAAQNSGTFSGTMTYIVA
;
A
#
# COMPACT_ATOMS: atom_id res chain seq x y z
N ALA A 1 -6.99 18.84 -19.16
CA ALA A 1 -7.42 18.46 -20.52
C ALA A 1 -7.27 16.96 -20.69
N ALA A 2 -8.18 16.31 -21.44
CA ALA A 2 -8.02 14.91 -21.82
C ALA A 2 -7.03 14.83 -22.98
N GLU A 3 -6.12 13.85 -22.93
CA GLU A 3 -5.19 13.57 -24.01
C GLU A 3 -5.56 12.22 -24.64
N THR A 4 -5.58 12.15 -25.97
CA THR A 4 -5.95 10.95 -26.71
C THR A 4 -4.70 10.33 -27.33
N VAL A 5 -4.55 9.02 -27.16
CA VAL A 5 -3.48 8.23 -27.76
C VAL A 5 -4.10 7.21 -28.70
N THR A 6 -3.60 7.12 -29.91
CA THR A 6 -4.08 6.17 -30.92
C THR A 6 -3.22 4.91 -30.89
N ILE A 7 -3.86 3.76 -30.74
CA ILE A 7 -3.24 2.44 -30.86
C ILE A 7 -3.50 1.92 -32.29
N GLU A 8 -2.44 1.49 -32.96
CA GLU A 8 -2.57 0.89 -34.29
C GLU A 8 -3.28 -0.48 -34.20
N ASN A 9 -4.08 -0.79 -35.19
CA ASN A 9 -4.78 -2.08 -35.26
C ASN A 9 -3.77 -3.24 -35.20
N GLY A 10 -4.20 -4.32 -34.56
CA GLY A 10 -3.49 -5.58 -34.57
C GLY A 10 -3.61 -6.31 -35.91
N SER A 11 -2.93 -7.44 -36.05
CA SER A 11 -2.97 -8.30 -37.24
C SER A 11 -3.62 -9.63 -36.88
N GLN A 12 -4.50 -10.11 -37.72
CA GLN A 12 -5.23 -11.37 -37.50
C GLN A 12 -4.27 -12.54 -37.25
N GLY A 13 -4.53 -13.34 -36.21
CA GLY A 13 -3.69 -14.47 -35.82
C GLY A 13 -2.40 -14.11 -35.10
N MET A 14 -2.15 -12.83 -34.83
CA MET A 14 -0.98 -12.35 -34.10
C MET A 14 -1.37 -11.71 -32.78
N LYS A 15 -0.47 -11.84 -31.80
CA LYS A 15 -0.60 -11.20 -30.49
C LYS A 15 0.48 -10.14 -30.32
N ARG A 16 0.12 -9.01 -29.68
CA ARG A 16 1.08 -7.91 -29.47
C ARG A 16 0.70 -7.17 -28.17
N ASN A 17 1.70 -6.72 -27.44
CA ASN A 17 1.51 -5.74 -26.37
C ASN A 17 2.06 -4.38 -26.80
N ASP A 18 1.23 -3.34 -26.73
CA ASP A 18 1.70 -1.97 -26.86
C ASP A 18 1.76 -1.32 -25.48
N ILE A 19 2.73 -0.42 -25.26
CA ILE A 19 2.85 0.30 -24.00
C ILE A 19 2.59 1.77 -24.23
N ILE A 20 1.63 2.34 -23.51
CA ILE A 20 1.47 3.78 -23.38
C ILE A 20 2.44 4.26 -22.30
N ALA A 21 3.33 5.18 -22.66
CA ALA A 21 4.32 5.75 -21.75
C ALA A 21 4.22 7.28 -21.73
N ALA A 22 4.54 7.89 -20.59
CA ALA A 22 4.89 9.30 -20.53
C ALA A 22 6.33 9.43 -21.03
N HIS A 23 6.52 10.15 -22.13
CA HIS A 23 7.82 10.44 -22.73
C HIS A 23 8.25 11.84 -22.35
N TYR A 24 9.27 11.94 -21.52
CA TYR A 24 9.99 13.18 -21.25
C TYR A 24 11.03 13.40 -22.35
N HIS A 25 11.07 14.61 -22.88
CA HIS A 25 12.09 15.04 -23.82
C HIS A 25 12.60 16.43 -23.45
N ARG A 26 13.92 16.59 -23.44
CA ARG A 26 14.60 17.87 -23.29
C ARG A 26 15.33 18.22 -24.57
N ASP A 27 14.92 19.32 -25.21
CA ASP A 27 15.63 19.83 -26.39
C ASP A 27 17.06 20.28 -26.01
N SER A 28 18.06 19.71 -26.67
CA SER A 28 19.48 19.97 -26.34
C SER A 28 19.95 21.36 -26.70
N THR A 29 19.24 22.03 -27.57
CA THR A 29 19.62 23.39 -28.08
C THR A 29 18.95 24.49 -27.26
N SER A 30 17.63 24.38 -27.06
CA SER A 30 16.84 25.37 -26.32
C SER A 30 16.71 25.12 -24.85
N GLY A 31 17.00 23.88 -24.42
CA GLY A 31 16.79 23.44 -23.03
C GLY A 31 15.31 23.25 -22.64
N ILE A 32 14.38 23.40 -23.60
CA ILE A 32 12.95 23.24 -23.32
C ILE A 32 12.63 21.80 -23.03
N GLU A 33 11.91 21.59 -21.93
CA GLU A 33 11.46 20.28 -21.47
C GLU A 33 9.98 20.08 -21.79
N THR A 34 9.65 18.89 -22.28
CA THR A 34 8.27 18.52 -22.62
C THR A 34 7.98 17.12 -22.13
N VAL A 35 6.70 16.86 -21.80
CA VAL A 35 6.20 15.50 -21.51
C VAL A 35 4.97 15.27 -22.40
N LYS A 36 4.97 14.15 -23.11
CA LYS A 36 3.85 13.73 -23.98
C LYS A 36 3.53 12.26 -23.74
N LEU A 37 2.27 11.88 -23.97
CA LEU A 37 1.94 10.47 -24.06
C LEU A 37 2.43 9.91 -25.40
N THR A 38 3.06 8.75 -25.37
CA THR A 38 3.53 8.06 -26.57
C THR A 38 3.21 6.57 -26.50
N VAL A 39 3.11 5.93 -27.66
CA VAL A 39 2.92 4.49 -27.77
C VAL A 39 4.26 3.85 -28.15
N LEU A 40 4.73 2.96 -27.30
CA LEU A 40 5.79 2.03 -27.65
C LEU A 40 5.12 0.78 -28.21
N LYS A 41 5.20 0.60 -29.51
CA LYS A 41 4.58 -0.50 -30.23
C LYS A 41 5.38 -1.78 -30.03
N GLY A 42 4.71 -2.86 -29.64
CA GLY A 42 5.32 -4.18 -29.55
C GLY A 42 5.48 -4.87 -30.90
N SER A 43 6.20 -5.96 -30.90
CA SER A 43 6.35 -6.84 -32.07
C SER A 43 5.23 -7.87 -32.10
N PRO A 44 4.52 -8.05 -33.22
CA PRO A 44 3.54 -9.11 -33.36
C PRO A 44 4.19 -10.51 -33.28
N ASP A 45 3.55 -11.44 -32.56
CA ASP A 45 3.98 -12.81 -32.45
C ASP A 45 2.75 -13.74 -32.50
N ALA A 46 2.87 -14.88 -33.15
CA ALA A 46 1.75 -15.81 -33.34
C ALA A 46 1.43 -16.62 -32.08
N THR A 47 2.37 -16.75 -31.14
CA THR A 47 2.26 -17.58 -29.94
C THR A 47 1.98 -16.77 -28.71
N ALA A 48 2.83 -15.78 -28.40
CA ALA A 48 2.75 -14.99 -27.17
C ALA A 48 3.21 -13.55 -27.39
N ALA A 49 2.42 -12.60 -26.89
CA ALA A 49 2.80 -11.19 -26.91
C ALA A 49 3.92 -10.90 -25.90
N ALA A 50 4.97 -10.23 -26.33
CA ALA A 50 6.00 -9.67 -25.45
C ALA A 50 5.83 -8.16 -25.33
N ASP A 51 6.24 -7.59 -24.20
CA ASP A 51 6.29 -6.14 -24.03
C ASP A 51 7.41 -5.54 -24.88
N PRO A 52 7.20 -4.38 -25.49
CA PRO A 52 8.27 -3.68 -26.19
C PRO A 52 9.35 -3.23 -25.20
N THR A 53 10.59 -3.16 -25.68
CA THR A 53 11.70 -2.62 -24.90
C THR A 53 11.44 -1.13 -24.59
N ILE A 54 11.47 -0.78 -23.32
CA ILE A 54 11.37 0.62 -22.89
C ILE A 54 12.76 1.24 -22.97
N PRO A 55 12.96 2.33 -23.73
CA PRO A 55 14.25 2.99 -23.79
C PRO A 55 14.68 3.46 -22.41
N SER A 56 15.92 3.17 -22.03
CA SER A 56 16.49 3.58 -20.76
C SER A 56 16.87 5.06 -20.78
N GLY A 57 16.51 5.79 -19.71
CA GLY A 57 16.89 7.19 -19.52
C GLY A 57 16.57 7.60 -18.08
N LYS A 58 17.48 8.35 -17.45
CA LYS A 58 17.26 8.86 -16.10
C LYS A 58 17.39 10.39 -16.13
N ILE A 59 16.31 11.10 -15.88
CA ILE A 59 16.27 12.58 -15.85
C ILE A 59 17.33 13.13 -14.87
N LEU A 60 17.42 12.55 -13.67
CA LEU A 60 18.40 12.96 -12.66
C LEU A 60 19.87 12.71 -13.07
N SER A 61 20.11 11.92 -14.10
CA SER A 61 21.43 11.68 -14.67
C SER A 61 21.67 12.47 -15.98
N GLY A 62 20.81 13.45 -16.27
CA GLY A 62 20.95 14.33 -17.44
C GLY A 62 20.49 13.71 -18.77
N ALA A 63 19.68 12.63 -18.76
CA ALA A 63 19.14 12.07 -19.98
C ALA A 63 18.25 13.08 -20.71
N VAL A 64 18.39 13.15 -22.02
CA VAL A 64 17.58 14.00 -22.91
C VAL A 64 16.20 13.40 -23.10
N ASP A 65 16.09 12.07 -23.09
CA ASP A 65 14.86 11.31 -23.20
C ASP A 65 14.72 10.35 -22.03
N ALA A 66 13.50 10.24 -21.49
CA ALA A 66 13.14 9.26 -20.49
C ALA A 66 11.69 8.81 -20.65
N TYR A 67 11.42 7.55 -20.34
CA TYR A 67 10.10 6.96 -20.53
C TYR A 67 9.61 6.34 -19.22
N MET A 68 8.37 6.69 -18.84
CA MET A 68 7.67 6.07 -17.74
C MET A 68 6.50 5.25 -18.30
N PRO A 69 6.54 3.91 -18.22
CA PRO A 69 5.44 3.08 -18.68
C PRO A 69 4.21 3.28 -17.80
N LEU A 70 3.06 3.49 -18.42
CA LEU A 70 1.80 3.74 -17.73
C LEU A 70 0.82 2.58 -17.90
N TRP A 71 0.60 2.14 -19.14
CA TRP A 71 -0.38 1.10 -19.44
C TRP A 71 0.15 0.15 -20.50
N ARG A 72 -0.11 -1.14 -20.31
CA ARG A 72 0.02 -2.16 -21.36
C ARG A 72 -1.33 -2.33 -22.03
N ILE A 73 -1.35 -2.31 -23.33
CA ILE A 73 -2.52 -2.56 -24.16
C ILE A 73 -2.30 -3.88 -24.89
N PRO A 74 -2.90 -5.00 -24.45
CA PRO A 74 -2.78 -6.26 -25.15
C PRO A 74 -3.68 -6.26 -26.38
N LEU A 75 -3.17 -6.78 -27.50
CA LEU A 75 -3.92 -7.00 -28.74
C LEU A 75 -3.85 -8.51 -29.08
N ASP A 76 -5.01 -9.08 -29.38
CA ASP A 76 -5.14 -10.44 -29.92
C ASP A 76 -5.90 -10.38 -31.24
N GLY A 77 -5.20 -10.62 -32.34
CA GLY A 77 -5.71 -10.32 -33.67
C GLY A 77 -6.02 -8.83 -33.80
N ILE A 78 -7.25 -8.52 -34.17
CA ILE A 78 -7.77 -7.14 -34.28
C ILE A 78 -8.47 -6.67 -32.98
N THR A 79 -8.54 -7.53 -31.97
CA THR A 79 -9.24 -7.24 -30.71
C THR A 79 -8.30 -6.58 -29.73
N VAL A 80 -8.74 -5.47 -29.16
CA VAL A 80 -8.04 -4.79 -28.08
C VAL A 80 -8.51 -5.39 -26.74
N GLY A 81 -7.58 -5.92 -25.97
CA GLY A 81 -7.86 -6.45 -24.62
C GLY A 81 -7.96 -5.36 -23.55
N THR A 82 -8.21 -5.77 -22.33
CA THR A 82 -8.30 -4.85 -21.19
C THR A 82 -6.94 -4.22 -20.89
N PRO A 83 -6.85 -2.87 -20.82
CA PRO A 83 -5.61 -2.19 -20.45
C PRO A 83 -5.11 -2.63 -19.06
N VAL A 84 -3.82 -2.93 -18.94
CA VAL A 84 -3.17 -3.31 -17.69
C VAL A 84 -2.27 -2.18 -17.21
N ARG A 85 -2.51 -1.72 -15.99
CA ARG A 85 -1.70 -0.66 -15.39
C ARG A 85 -0.32 -1.16 -15.02
N LEU A 86 0.73 -0.44 -15.43
CA LEU A 86 2.14 -0.79 -15.20
C LEU A 86 2.80 0.02 -14.07
N PHE A 87 2.14 1.05 -13.57
CA PHE A 87 2.62 1.82 -12.42
C PHE A 87 1.76 1.53 -11.19
N ASN A 88 2.38 1.65 -10.04
CA ASN A 88 1.66 1.54 -8.77
C ASN A 88 1.34 2.96 -8.27
N PRO A 89 0.10 3.45 -8.39
CA PRO A 89 -0.25 4.74 -7.82
C PRO A 89 -0.08 4.61 -6.31
N LYS A 90 0.82 5.37 -5.76
CA LYS A 90 0.78 5.59 -4.31
C LYS A 90 -0.52 6.34 -4.05
N GLY A 91 -1.36 5.80 -3.18
CA GLY A 91 -2.54 6.52 -2.70
C GLY A 91 -2.14 7.92 -2.26
N GLY A 92 -2.98 8.90 -2.53
CA GLY A 92 -2.76 10.26 -2.03
C GLY A 92 -2.55 10.24 -0.52
N LEU A 93 -1.87 11.25 0.02
CA LEU A 93 -1.68 11.38 1.47
C LEU A 93 -3.01 11.37 2.24
N TRP A 94 -4.10 11.69 1.54
CA TRP A 94 -5.47 11.74 2.05
C TRP A 94 -6.25 10.42 1.87
N ASP A 95 -5.72 9.47 1.11
CA ASP A 95 -6.36 8.16 0.93
C ASP A 95 -6.09 7.31 2.16
N SER A 96 -7.11 7.04 2.92
CA SER A 96 -7.05 6.17 4.08
C SER A 96 -7.88 4.90 3.87
N VAL A 97 -7.39 3.80 4.41
CA VAL A 97 -8.09 2.52 4.45
C VAL A 97 -8.44 2.21 5.90
N THR A 98 -9.73 1.99 6.17
CA THR A 98 -10.21 1.55 7.48
C THR A 98 -10.55 0.06 7.43
N LYS A 99 -10.12 -0.70 8.42
CA LYS A 99 -10.34 -2.13 8.50
C LYS A 99 -10.42 -2.62 9.94
N THR A 100 -11.35 -3.53 10.23
CA THR A 100 -11.29 -4.33 11.47
C THR A 100 -10.17 -5.35 11.34
N LEU A 101 -9.15 -5.25 12.17
CA LEU A 101 -7.95 -6.08 12.13
C LEU A 101 -8.10 -7.33 12.98
N ILE A 102 -8.72 -7.19 14.15
CA ILE A 102 -8.98 -8.27 15.10
C ILE A 102 -10.41 -8.10 15.61
N LYS A 103 -11.13 -9.22 15.72
CA LYS A 103 -12.45 -9.29 16.34
C LYS A 103 -12.56 -10.56 17.16
N SER A 104 -12.99 -10.44 18.41
CA SER A 104 -13.23 -11.56 19.32
C SER A 104 -14.44 -11.27 20.22
N GLN A 105 -14.78 -12.22 21.09
CA GLN A 105 -15.79 -12.01 22.14
C GLN A 105 -15.40 -10.92 23.17
N TYR A 106 -14.13 -10.58 23.24
CA TYR A 106 -13.61 -9.57 24.18
C TYR A 106 -13.58 -8.17 23.58
N GLY A 107 -13.68 -8.03 22.25
CA GLY A 107 -13.68 -6.73 21.63
C GLY A 107 -13.12 -6.71 20.21
N THR A 108 -12.76 -5.51 19.79
CA THR A 108 -12.25 -5.26 18.43
C THR A 108 -10.98 -4.40 18.43
N VAL A 109 -10.16 -4.65 17.44
CA VAL A 109 -9.06 -3.75 17.04
C VAL A 109 -9.32 -3.29 15.62
N THR A 110 -9.52 -2.00 15.46
CA THR A 110 -9.77 -1.36 14.16
C THR A 110 -8.55 -0.55 13.75
N GLY A 111 -8.13 -0.68 12.51
CA GLY A 111 -7.01 0.07 11.95
C GLY A 111 -7.45 1.08 10.90
N VAL A 112 -6.83 2.25 10.91
CA VAL A 112 -6.87 3.25 9.84
C VAL A 112 -5.45 3.43 9.33
N LYS A 113 -5.23 3.31 8.03
CA LYS A 113 -3.90 3.43 7.43
C LYS A 113 -3.91 4.39 6.25
N SER A 114 -2.92 5.28 6.21
CA SER A 114 -2.60 6.14 5.08
C SER A 114 -1.11 6.00 4.73
N GLY A 115 -0.82 5.50 3.56
CA GLY A 115 0.55 5.15 3.16
C GLY A 115 1.18 4.14 4.13
N LYS A 116 2.29 4.51 4.76
CA LYS A 116 2.99 3.71 5.77
C LYS A 116 2.64 4.08 7.22
N ILE A 117 1.75 5.02 7.45
CA ILE A 117 1.30 5.38 8.80
C ILE A 117 0.02 4.63 9.10
N ALA A 118 0.00 3.87 10.17
CA ALA A 118 -1.18 3.20 10.69
C ALA A 118 -1.50 3.71 12.09
N GLN A 119 -2.79 3.93 12.34
CA GLN A 119 -3.34 4.11 13.67
C GLN A 119 -4.27 2.94 13.94
N ILE A 120 -4.12 2.29 15.09
CA ILE A 120 -5.04 1.28 15.56
C ILE A 120 -5.82 1.80 16.76
N SER A 121 -7.10 1.48 16.80
CA SER A 121 -8.02 1.74 17.89
C SER A 121 -8.43 0.42 18.53
N ILE A 122 -8.30 0.34 19.82
CA ILE A 122 -8.59 -0.84 20.64
C ILE A 122 -9.85 -0.52 21.43
N ASP A 123 -10.82 -1.42 21.38
CA ASP A 123 -11.99 -1.43 22.24
C ASP A 123 -12.13 -2.87 22.77
N TRP A 124 -11.80 -3.07 24.04
CA TRP A 124 -11.57 -4.40 24.57
C TRP A 124 -12.06 -4.55 26.01
N LYS A 125 -12.49 -5.74 26.36
CA LYS A 125 -12.77 -6.14 27.73
C LYS A 125 -11.64 -7.05 28.21
N SER A 126 -11.08 -6.75 29.37
CA SER A 126 -10.00 -7.56 29.93
C SER A 126 -10.49 -8.97 30.27
N ALA A 127 -9.76 -9.95 29.77
CA ALA A 127 -9.95 -11.34 30.15
C ALA A 127 -9.08 -11.76 31.36
N ASN A 128 -8.08 -10.96 31.71
CA ASN A 128 -7.16 -11.24 32.81
C ASN A 128 -6.94 -9.99 33.68
N PRO A 129 -7.55 -9.92 34.88
CA PRO A 129 -7.36 -8.83 35.83
C PRO A 129 -6.19 -9.01 36.77
N ASP A 130 -5.47 -10.14 36.74
CA ASP A 130 -4.44 -10.46 37.70
C ASP A 130 -3.31 -9.43 37.77
N PRO A 131 -2.71 -9.22 38.95
CA PRO A 131 -1.49 -8.41 39.08
C PRO A 131 -0.40 -8.93 38.14
N TRP A 132 0.25 -8.04 37.40
CA TRP A 132 1.29 -8.40 36.41
C TRP A 132 0.82 -9.40 35.33
N GLY A 133 -0.48 -9.67 35.25
CA GLY A 133 -1.06 -10.57 34.25
C GLY A 133 -0.97 -9.97 32.85
N SER A 134 -1.13 -10.83 31.87
CA SER A 134 -1.13 -10.43 30.46
C SER A 134 -2.28 -11.07 29.69
N GLY A 135 -2.63 -10.50 28.56
CA GLY A 135 -3.63 -11.02 27.65
C GLY A 135 -3.28 -10.74 26.21
N GLN A 136 -3.92 -11.50 25.32
CA GLN A 136 -3.73 -11.38 23.89
C GLN A 136 -4.92 -10.66 23.25
N PHE A 137 -4.64 -9.69 22.38
CA PHE A 137 -5.63 -9.19 21.44
C PHE A 137 -5.76 -10.16 20.25
N GLY A 138 -4.63 -10.65 19.75
CA GLY A 138 -4.52 -11.52 18.59
C GLY A 138 -3.35 -11.15 17.70
N THR A 139 -3.45 -11.46 16.40
CA THR A 139 -2.38 -11.16 15.43
C THR A 139 -2.86 -10.14 14.41
N ILE A 140 -2.12 -9.07 14.28
CA ILE A 140 -2.31 -8.06 13.23
C ILE A 140 -1.89 -8.64 11.88
N PRO A 141 -2.74 -8.54 10.84
CA PRO A 141 -2.42 -9.10 9.52
C PRO A 141 -1.22 -8.41 8.87
N GLU A 142 -0.58 -9.12 7.95
CA GLU A 142 0.49 -8.59 7.12
C GLU A 142 0.03 -7.32 6.38
N GLY A 143 0.97 -6.40 6.15
CA GLY A 143 0.67 -5.07 5.60
C GLY A 143 0.09 -4.07 6.62
N TRP A 144 -0.13 -4.50 7.88
CA TRP A 144 -0.50 -3.65 9.03
C TRP A 144 0.47 -3.82 10.20
N ARG A 145 1.50 -4.64 10.04
CA ARG A 145 2.49 -4.91 11.10
C ARG A 145 3.46 -3.75 11.24
N PRO A 146 3.92 -3.43 12.46
CA PRO A 146 4.84 -2.34 12.68
C PRO A 146 6.25 -2.66 12.18
N ALA A 147 6.98 -1.65 11.74
CA ALA A 147 8.39 -1.77 11.33
C ALA A 147 9.32 -2.07 12.51
N VAL A 148 8.94 -1.63 13.72
CA VAL A 148 9.64 -1.90 14.98
C VAL A 148 8.62 -2.25 16.06
N VAL A 149 9.03 -2.95 17.12
CA VAL A 149 8.15 -3.19 18.27
C VAL A 149 7.62 -1.86 18.79
N THR A 150 6.32 -1.77 18.91
CA THR A 150 5.63 -0.53 19.27
C THR A 150 4.86 -0.73 20.57
N HIS A 151 4.98 0.21 21.46
CA HIS A 151 4.30 0.23 22.74
C HIS A 151 3.23 1.34 22.77
N GLY A 152 2.16 1.08 23.51
CA GLY A 152 1.16 2.04 23.89
C GLY A 152 0.73 1.79 25.34
N THR A 153 0.13 2.76 25.96
CA THR A 153 -0.28 2.66 27.35
C THR A 153 -1.75 3.04 27.51
N TRP A 154 -2.38 2.46 28.50
CA TRP A 154 -3.70 2.83 28.96
C TRP A 154 -3.69 2.98 30.49
N SER A 155 -4.32 4.04 30.94
CA SER A 155 -4.52 4.32 32.37
C SER A 155 -6.01 4.49 32.65
N GLY A 156 -6.51 3.72 33.58
CA GLY A 156 -7.90 3.80 34.01
C GLY A 156 -8.18 5.07 34.83
N ARG A 157 -9.44 5.49 34.82
CA ARG A 157 -9.90 6.66 35.62
C ARG A 157 -9.92 6.37 37.14
N ASP A 158 -9.80 5.10 37.52
CA ASP A 158 -9.68 4.67 38.91
C ASP A 158 -8.29 4.94 39.50
N GLY A 159 -7.32 5.38 38.68
CA GLY A 159 -5.94 5.66 39.08
C GLY A 159 -5.09 4.41 39.37
N GLY A 160 -5.70 3.24 39.46
CA GLY A 160 -5.03 1.97 39.78
C GLY A 160 -4.83 1.04 38.58
N SER A 161 -5.75 1.11 37.63
CA SER A 161 -5.68 0.24 36.45
C SER A 161 -4.76 0.81 35.41
N GLN A 162 -3.68 0.08 35.09
CA GLN A 162 -2.70 0.48 34.07
C GLN A 162 -2.30 -0.72 33.20
N ARG A 163 -2.20 -0.50 31.90
CA ARG A 163 -1.80 -1.53 30.93
C ARG A 163 -0.82 -0.99 29.91
N ASP A 164 0.15 -1.82 29.55
CA ASP A 164 0.99 -1.65 28.38
C ASP A 164 0.42 -2.45 27.22
N PHE A 165 0.37 -1.84 26.06
CA PHE A 165 0.03 -2.48 24.80
C PHE A 165 1.32 -2.73 24.03
N ILE A 166 1.54 -3.94 23.57
CA ILE A 166 2.78 -4.34 22.92
C ILE A 166 2.42 -4.97 21.59
N LEU A 167 2.84 -4.30 20.52
CA LEU A 167 2.68 -4.79 19.15
C LEU A 167 4.04 -5.12 18.57
N GLU A 168 4.25 -6.41 18.33
CA GLU A 168 5.50 -6.96 17.81
C GLU A 168 5.54 -6.93 16.29
N THR A 169 6.74 -6.97 15.71
CA THR A 169 6.96 -6.90 14.25
C THR A 169 6.36 -8.08 13.49
N ASN A 170 6.18 -9.22 14.13
CA ASN A 170 5.48 -10.39 13.59
C ASN A 170 3.95 -10.24 13.59
N GLY A 171 3.43 -9.14 14.19
CA GLY A 171 2.01 -8.85 14.33
C GLY A 171 1.38 -9.37 15.63
N ASN A 172 2.13 -10.06 16.49
CA ASN A 172 1.60 -10.46 17.80
C ASN A 172 1.26 -9.21 18.61
N PHE A 173 -0.01 -9.11 19.06
CA PHE A 173 -0.52 -7.95 19.75
C PHE A 173 -1.12 -8.36 21.09
N ARG A 174 -0.54 -7.85 22.14
CA ARG A 174 -0.87 -8.23 23.53
C ARG A 174 -0.90 -7.02 24.45
N TYR A 175 -1.48 -7.20 25.62
CA TYR A 175 -1.37 -6.24 26.72
C TYR A 175 -0.75 -6.91 27.95
N ALA A 176 -0.17 -6.11 28.81
CA ALA A 176 0.32 -6.49 30.12
C ALA A 176 -0.20 -5.54 31.19
N ASN A 177 -0.66 -6.08 32.30
CA ASN A 177 -1.08 -5.27 33.45
C ASN A 177 0.15 -4.80 34.25
N TYR A 178 0.07 -3.61 34.81
CA TYR A 178 1.09 -3.12 35.73
C TYR A 178 0.67 -3.31 37.18
N GLY A 179 1.54 -3.94 37.99
CA GLY A 179 1.48 -3.97 39.44
C GLY A 179 0.23 -4.66 40.00
N ALA A 180 -0.60 -3.90 40.68
CA ALA A 180 -1.77 -4.39 41.41
C ALA A 180 -2.83 -5.06 40.50
N ALA A 181 -3.79 -5.74 41.11
CA ALA A 181 -4.94 -6.28 40.38
C ALA A 181 -5.68 -5.22 39.61
N GLN A 182 -6.02 -5.52 38.36
CA GLN A 182 -6.63 -4.61 37.44
C GLN A 182 -8.14 -4.80 37.37
N ASN A 183 -8.86 -3.77 36.97
CA ASN A 183 -10.28 -3.90 36.69
C ASN A 183 -10.51 -4.78 35.46
N SER A 184 -11.45 -5.74 35.54
CA SER A 184 -11.87 -6.62 34.44
C SER A 184 -12.83 -5.93 33.45
N GLY A 185 -13.09 -4.65 33.63
CA GLY A 185 -13.97 -3.86 32.77
C GLY A 185 -13.41 -3.62 31.37
N THR A 186 -14.17 -2.88 30.59
CA THR A 186 -13.75 -2.46 29.25
C THR A 186 -12.68 -1.39 29.32
N PHE A 187 -11.78 -1.41 28.35
CA PHE A 187 -10.77 -0.39 28.14
C PHE A 187 -10.60 -0.10 26.65
N SER A 188 -10.15 1.09 26.33
CA SER A 188 -9.90 1.50 24.96
C SER A 188 -8.59 2.26 24.86
N GLY A 189 -7.99 2.25 23.68
CA GLY A 189 -6.76 2.97 23.46
C GLY A 189 -6.46 3.09 21.98
N THR A 190 -5.50 3.96 21.66
CA THR A 190 -5.01 4.12 20.30
C THR A 190 -3.49 4.05 20.27
N MET A 191 -2.97 3.50 19.18
CA MET A 191 -1.52 3.47 18.89
C MET A 191 -1.31 3.91 17.46
N THR A 192 -0.28 4.72 17.22
CA THR A 192 0.13 5.12 15.87
C THR A 192 1.55 4.67 15.63
N TYR A 193 1.80 4.07 14.45
CA TYR A 193 3.10 3.52 14.12
C TYR A 193 3.35 3.50 12.60
N ILE A 194 4.61 3.23 12.22
CA ILE A 194 5.00 3.04 10.83
C ILE A 194 4.91 1.55 10.49
N VAL A 195 4.22 1.24 9.41
CA VAL A 195 4.06 -0.13 8.87
C VAL A 195 5.33 -0.55 8.13
N ALA A 196 5.73 -1.80 8.30
CA ALA A 196 6.87 -2.41 7.63
C ALA A 196 6.77 -2.42 6.09
#